data_4f49747edc2d7731d1f5048ece6e0d2f
#
_entry.id   4f49747edc2d7731d1f5048ece6e0d2f
#
_cell.length_a   1.000
_cell.length_b   1.000
_cell.length_c   1.000
_cell.angle_alpha   90.00
_cell.angle_beta   90.00
_cell.angle_gamma   90.00
#
_symmetry.space_group_name_H-M   'P 1'
#
loop_
_entity.id
_entity.type
_entity.pdbx_description
1 polymer ?
#
loop_
_entity_poly.entity_id
_entity_poly.type
_entity_poly.pdbx_seq_one_letter_code
_entity_poly.pdbx_strand_id
1 'polypeptide(L)'
;PILDSEVPVRQILEQLVAKTGLPPFLLGLSWSTTERMSAQQADLLTSELWAMRRAVEPVVRKICETFLALEGLDNRVEILWDDISLQDIHQEAQAELYRAQAEKYRAEALKAN
;
A
#
# COMPACT_ATOMS: atom_id res chain seq x y z
N PRO A 1 23.72 -8.63 28.85
CA PRO A 1 22.82 -9.18 27.84
C PRO A 1 22.18 -8.04 27.06
N ILE A 2 22.31 -8.10 25.77
CA ILE A 2 21.62 -7.17 24.89
C ILE A 2 20.14 -7.55 24.96
N LEU A 3 19.31 -6.62 25.43
CA LEU A 3 17.88 -6.79 25.40
C LEU A 3 17.45 -7.00 23.94
N ASP A 4 16.87 -8.15 23.66
CA ASP A 4 16.27 -8.41 22.37
C ASP A 4 15.08 -7.46 22.17
N SER A 5 15.26 -6.46 21.33
CA SER A 5 14.24 -5.47 21.02
C SER A 5 13.29 -5.90 19.90
N GLU A 6 13.52 -7.08 19.31
CA GLU A 6 12.73 -7.57 18.17
C GLU A 6 11.27 -7.82 18.56
N VAL A 7 11.03 -8.47 19.68
CA VAL A 7 9.68 -8.81 20.16
C VAL A 7 8.85 -7.55 20.50
N PRO A 8 9.34 -6.58 21.29
CA PRO A 8 8.61 -5.34 21.57
C PRO A 8 8.32 -4.52 20.30
N VAL A 9 9.28 -4.40 19.40
CA VAL A 9 9.12 -3.69 18.14
C VAL A 9 8.06 -4.35 17.28
N ARG A 10 8.09 -5.67 17.16
CA ARG A 10 7.08 -6.43 16.42
C ARG A 10 5.67 -6.24 17.00
N GLN A 11 5.51 -6.24 18.31
CA GLN A 11 4.22 -6.00 18.96
C GLN A 11 3.68 -4.61 18.65
N ILE A 12 4.52 -3.57 18.65
CA ILE A 12 4.13 -2.21 18.29
C ILE A 12 3.69 -2.16 16.82
N LEU A 13 4.42 -2.80 15.92
CA LEU A 13 4.08 -2.85 14.50
C LEU A 13 2.78 -3.63 14.23
N GLU A 14 2.55 -4.72 14.96
CA GLU A 14 1.28 -5.47 14.90
C GLU A 14 0.09 -4.61 15.36
N GLN A 15 0.27 -3.80 16.41
CA GLN A 15 -0.75 -2.84 16.84
C GLN A 15 -1.00 -1.76 15.79
N LEU A 16 0.04 -1.27 15.13
CA LEU A 16 -0.08 -0.29 14.04
C LEU A 16 -0.90 -0.86 12.87
N VAL A 17 -0.59 -2.08 12.45
CA VAL A 17 -1.35 -2.81 11.43
C VAL A 17 -2.82 -2.98 11.82
N ALA A 18 -3.08 -3.40 13.06
CA ALA A 18 -4.44 -3.60 13.56
C ALA A 18 -5.24 -2.28 13.61
N LYS A 19 -4.60 -1.18 13.97
CA LYS A 19 -5.26 0.13 14.07
C LYS A 19 -5.48 0.80 12.71
N THR A 20 -4.56 0.64 11.78
CA THR A 20 -4.68 1.23 10.43
C THR A 20 -5.56 0.40 9.52
N GLY A 21 -5.69 -0.89 9.78
CA GLY A 21 -6.34 -1.85 8.88
C GLY A 21 -5.56 -2.10 7.58
N LEU A 22 -4.34 -1.58 7.49
CA LEU A 22 -3.49 -1.78 6.31
C LEU A 22 -2.76 -3.12 6.39
N PRO A 23 -2.66 -3.87 5.28
CA PRO A 23 -1.86 -5.08 5.24
C PRO A 23 -0.39 -4.81 5.56
N PRO A 24 0.31 -5.72 6.28
CA PRO A 24 1.71 -5.54 6.65
C PRO A 24 2.65 -5.24 5.49
N PHE A 25 2.42 -5.86 4.33
CA PHE A 25 3.28 -5.65 3.16
C PHE A 25 3.28 -4.21 2.64
N LEU A 26 2.18 -3.46 2.81
CA LEU A 26 2.12 -2.04 2.44
C LEU A 26 2.96 -1.15 3.37
N LEU A 27 3.24 -1.63 4.57
CA LEU A 27 4.11 -0.98 5.54
C LEU A 27 5.57 -1.44 5.46
N GLY A 28 5.91 -2.23 4.43
CA GLY A 28 7.24 -2.81 4.27
C GLY A 28 7.56 -3.93 5.26
N LEU A 29 6.55 -4.54 5.86
CA LEU A 29 6.68 -5.59 6.86
C LEU A 29 6.44 -6.95 6.21
N SER A 30 7.38 -7.86 6.34
CA SER A 30 7.38 -9.16 5.64
C SER A 30 7.13 -10.37 6.54
N TRP A 31 6.72 -10.15 7.81
CA TRP A 31 6.48 -11.28 8.69
C TRP A 31 5.12 -11.97 8.44
N SER A 32 5.10 -13.28 8.66
CA SER A 32 3.91 -14.15 8.78
C SER A 32 2.92 -14.13 7.62
N THR A 33 3.26 -13.60 6.48
CA THR A 33 2.39 -13.62 5.31
C THR A 33 3.00 -14.45 4.18
N THR A 34 2.18 -15.35 3.63
CA THR A 34 2.50 -16.00 2.36
C THR A 34 2.15 -15.07 1.20
N GLU A 35 2.76 -15.29 0.05
CA GLU A 35 2.45 -14.53 -1.18
C GLU A 35 0.95 -14.57 -1.50
N ARG A 36 0.31 -15.72 -1.33
CA ARG A 36 -1.13 -15.88 -1.55
C ARG A 36 -1.96 -15.04 -0.57
N MET A 37 -1.58 -14.97 0.69
CA MET A 37 -2.26 -14.15 1.69
C MET A 37 -2.11 -12.67 1.38
N SER A 38 -0.93 -12.23 0.97
CA SER A 38 -0.70 -10.85 0.56
C SER A 38 -1.53 -10.45 -0.64
N ALA A 39 -1.67 -11.33 -1.64
CA ALA A 39 -2.52 -11.09 -2.79
C ALA A 39 -4.01 -10.96 -2.39
N GLN A 40 -4.50 -11.84 -1.51
CA GLN A 40 -5.88 -11.75 -1.01
C GLN A 40 -6.12 -10.48 -0.21
N GLN A 41 -5.17 -10.05 0.62
CA GLN A 41 -5.25 -8.79 1.36
C GLN A 41 -5.24 -7.59 0.42
N ALA A 42 -4.46 -7.62 -0.64
CA ALA A 42 -4.43 -6.59 -1.68
C ALA A 42 -5.78 -6.47 -2.38
N ASP A 43 -6.42 -7.60 -2.72
CA ASP A 43 -7.73 -7.61 -3.36
C ASP A 43 -8.83 -7.03 -2.46
N LEU A 44 -8.82 -7.38 -1.18
CA LEU A 44 -9.76 -6.83 -0.19
C LEU A 44 -9.59 -5.32 -0.03
N LEU A 45 -8.36 -4.85 0.11
CA LEU A 45 -8.06 -3.42 0.24
C LEU A 45 -8.43 -2.66 -1.04
N THR A 46 -8.18 -3.22 -2.21
CA THR A 46 -8.61 -2.66 -3.49
C THR A 46 -10.11 -2.47 -3.53
N SER A 47 -10.89 -3.46 -3.08
CA SER A 47 -12.35 -3.38 -3.01
C SER A 47 -12.82 -2.27 -2.06
N GLU A 48 -12.17 -2.12 -0.91
CA GLU A 48 -12.46 -1.04 0.05
C GLU A 48 -12.15 0.34 -0.55
N LEU A 49 -11.02 0.50 -1.23
CA LEU A 49 -10.67 1.76 -1.89
C LEU A 49 -11.64 2.12 -3.00
N TRP A 50 -12.12 1.15 -3.78
CA TRP A 50 -13.18 1.37 -4.75
C TRP A 50 -14.49 1.80 -4.10
N ALA A 51 -14.84 1.23 -2.94
CA ALA A 51 -16.02 1.65 -2.19
C ALA A 51 -15.88 3.10 -1.70
N MET A 52 -14.71 3.50 -1.21
CA MET A 52 -14.42 4.88 -0.82
C MET A 52 -14.50 5.84 -2.00
N ARG A 53 -13.96 5.48 -3.17
CA ARG A 53 -14.10 6.27 -4.40
C ARG A 53 -15.55 6.50 -4.77
N ARG A 54 -16.37 5.46 -4.76
CA ARG A 54 -17.82 5.59 -5.04
C ARG A 54 -18.54 6.49 -4.05
N ALA A 55 -18.12 6.48 -2.78
CA ALA A 55 -18.70 7.35 -1.76
C ALA A 55 -18.30 8.83 -1.95
N VAL A 56 -17.09 9.11 -2.39
CA VAL A 56 -16.53 10.46 -2.57
C VAL A 56 -16.90 11.06 -3.93
N GLU A 57 -17.07 10.25 -4.95
CA GLU A 57 -17.31 10.70 -6.34
C GLU A 57 -18.44 11.70 -6.49
N PRO A 58 -19.64 11.52 -5.88
CA PRO A 58 -20.72 12.51 -5.99
C PRO A 58 -20.33 13.89 -5.46
N VAL A 59 -19.51 13.95 -4.41
CA VAL A 59 -19.03 15.22 -3.83
C VAL A 59 -18.06 15.90 -4.78
N VAL A 60 -17.08 15.15 -5.30
CA VAL A 60 -16.11 15.67 -6.28
C VAL A 60 -16.83 16.14 -7.53
N ARG A 61 -17.76 15.38 -8.05
CA ARG A 61 -18.60 15.74 -9.19
C ARG A 61 -19.32 17.05 -8.94
N LYS A 62 -19.96 17.20 -7.79
CA LYS A 62 -20.71 18.42 -7.43
C LYS A 62 -19.81 19.65 -7.37
N ILE A 63 -18.61 19.51 -6.83
CA ILE A 63 -17.63 20.59 -6.79
C ILE A 63 -17.23 21.01 -8.21
N CYS A 64 -16.88 20.06 -9.07
CA CYS A 64 -16.47 20.33 -10.44
C CYS A 64 -17.60 20.94 -11.27
N GLU A 65 -18.81 20.38 -11.21
CA GLU A 65 -20.01 20.90 -11.91
C GLU A 65 -20.33 22.32 -11.47
N THR A 66 -20.26 22.61 -10.18
CA THR A 66 -20.51 23.95 -9.64
C THR A 66 -19.47 24.94 -10.11
N PHE A 67 -18.18 24.57 -10.09
CA PHE A 67 -17.10 25.40 -10.58
C PHE A 67 -17.28 25.75 -12.07
N LEU A 68 -17.53 24.75 -12.90
CA LEU A 68 -17.72 24.95 -14.34
C LEU A 68 -18.95 25.82 -14.64
N ALA A 69 -20.04 25.63 -13.91
CA ALA A 69 -21.25 26.45 -14.04
C ALA A 69 -20.99 27.92 -13.67
N LEU A 70 -20.21 28.19 -12.62
CA LEU A 70 -19.81 29.55 -12.24
C LEU A 70 -18.92 30.23 -13.29
N GLU A 71 -18.08 29.43 -13.96
CA GLU A 71 -17.25 29.93 -15.07
C GLU A 71 -18.02 30.07 -16.41
N GLY A 72 -19.28 29.73 -16.44
CA GLY A 72 -20.10 29.77 -17.66
C GLY A 72 -19.76 28.67 -18.68
N LEU A 73 -19.14 27.60 -18.23
CA LEU A 73 -18.75 26.46 -19.06
C LEU A 73 -19.80 25.34 -18.99
N ASP A 74 -19.72 24.39 -19.93
CA ASP A 74 -20.52 23.19 -19.89
C ASP A 74 -20.14 22.39 -18.60
N ASN A 75 -21.12 22.13 -17.77
CA ASN A 75 -20.94 21.53 -16.46
C ASN A 75 -21.04 20.01 -16.46
N ARG A 76 -21.04 19.37 -17.61
CA ARG A 76 -20.97 17.89 -17.68
C ARG A 76 -19.57 17.44 -17.32
N VAL A 77 -19.49 16.61 -16.27
CA VAL A 77 -18.22 16.12 -15.72
C VAL A 77 -18.20 14.60 -15.73
N GLU A 78 -17.16 14.05 -16.31
CA GLU A 78 -16.81 12.64 -16.16
C GLU A 78 -15.58 12.54 -15.27
N ILE A 79 -15.67 11.71 -14.22
CA ILE A 79 -14.55 11.47 -13.30
C ILE A 79 -13.90 10.17 -13.71
N LEU A 80 -12.64 10.26 -14.12
CA LEU A 80 -11.81 9.11 -14.45
C LEU A 80 -10.87 8.84 -13.29
N TRP A 81 -10.96 7.64 -12.73
CA TRP A 81 -10.09 7.20 -11.68
C TRP A 81 -8.99 6.32 -12.27
N ASP A 82 -7.77 6.55 -11.84
CA ASP A 82 -6.67 5.64 -12.15
C ASP A 82 -6.91 4.26 -11.54
N ASP A 83 -6.42 3.23 -12.19
CA ASP A 83 -6.49 1.87 -11.67
C ASP A 83 -5.70 1.75 -10.37
N ILE A 84 -6.26 0.96 -9.44
CA ILE A 84 -5.58 0.63 -8.20
C ILE A 84 -4.91 -0.73 -8.39
N SER A 85 -3.59 -0.73 -8.51
CA SER A 85 -2.79 -1.96 -8.63
C SER A 85 -1.94 -2.15 -7.38
N LEU A 86 -2.52 -2.75 -6.33
CA LEU A 86 -1.79 -3.10 -5.11
C LEU A 86 -0.92 -4.35 -5.30
N GLN A 87 -1.18 -5.16 -6.31
CA GLN A 87 -0.35 -6.30 -6.65
C GLN A 87 1.00 -5.88 -7.21
N ASP A 88 1.03 -4.82 -8.01
CA ASP A 88 2.29 -4.27 -8.53
C ASP A 88 3.16 -3.73 -7.40
N ILE A 89 2.57 -3.06 -6.42
CA ILE A 89 3.26 -2.57 -5.22
C ILE A 89 3.85 -3.75 -4.42
N HIS A 90 3.11 -4.84 -4.30
CA HIS A 90 3.60 -6.05 -3.63
C HIS A 90 4.78 -6.67 -4.39
N GLN A 91 4.70 -6.77 -5.72
CA GLN A 91 5.79 -7.29 -6.55
C GLN A 91 7.03 -6.40 -6.51
N GLU A 92 6.87 -5.08 -6.53
CA GLU A 92 7.96 -4.13 -6.38
C GLU A 92 8.64 -4.26 -5.01
N ALA A 93 7.87 -4.32 -3.92
CA ALA A 93 8.40 -4.50 -2.56
C ALA A 93 9.16 -5.83 -2.43
N GLN A 94 8.66 -6.88 -3.05
CA GLN A 94 9.30 -8.19 -3.06
C GLN A 94 10.61 -8.17 -3.89
N ALA A 95 10.61 -7.49 -5.02
CA ALA A 95 11.80 -7.31 -5.85
C ALA A 95 12.89 -6.50 -5.12
N GLU A 96 12.50 -5.44 -4.39
CA GLU A 96 13.43 -4.67 -3.56
C GLU A 96 14.03 -5.51 -2.43
N LEU A 97 13.21 -6.33 -1.76
CA LEU A 97 13.69 -7.25 -0.73
C LEU A 97 14.74 -8.22 -1.28
N TYR A 98 14.47 -8.82 -2.45
CA TYR A 98 15.43 -9.73 -3.09
C TYR A 98 16.71 -9.02 -3.51
N ARG A 99 16.65 -7.79 -3.98
CA ARG A 99 17.83 -6.98 -4.31
C ARG A 99 18.68 -6.70 -3.07
N ALA A 100 18.03 -6.27 -1.97
CA ALA A 100 18.72 -6.01 -0.70
C ALA A 100 19.37 -7.27 -0.12
N GLN A 101 18.71 -8.43 -0.22
CA GLN A 101 19.28 -9.71 0.18
C GLN A 101 20.50 -10.09 -0.68
N ALA A 102 20.41 -9.91 -1.99
CA ALA A 102 21.50 -10.18 -2.91
C ALA A 102 22.73 -9.28 -2.64
N GLU A 103 22.51 -8.00 -2.35
CA GLU A 103 23.58 -7.06 -1.97
C GLU A 103 24.23 -7.46 -0.65
N LYS A 104 23.43 -7.85 0.34
CA LYS A 104 23.95 -8.35 1.62
C LYS A 104 24.85 -9.57 1.42
N TYR A 105 24.40 -10.57 0.67
CA TYR A 105 25.21 -11.77 0.39
C TYR A 105 26.49 -11.45 -0.38
N ARG A 106 26.45 -10.51 -1.34
CA ARG A 106 27.65 -10.04 -2.04
C ARG A 106 28.62 -9.36 -1.09
N ALA A 107 28.15 -8.49 -0.21
CA ALA A 107 28.97 -7.80 0.78
C ALA A 107 29.61 -8.79 1.79
N GLU A 108 28.88 -9.82 2.20
CA GLU A 108 29.38 -10.88 3.07
C GLU A 108 30.46 -11.74 2.36
N ALA A 109 30.23 -12.10 1.11
CA ALA A 109 31.21 -12.84 0.30
C ALA A 109 32.50 -12.06 0.08
N LEU A 110 32.45 -10.75 -0.10
CA LEU A 110 33.62 -9.88 -0.23
C LEU A 110 34.43 -9.72 1.07
N LYS A 111 33.77 -9.88 2.23
CA LYS A 111 34.45 -9.82 3.53
C LYS A 111 35.09 -11.15 3.94
N ALA A 112 34.68 -12.26 3.32
CA ALA A 112 35.16 -13.59 3.61
C ALA A 112 36.43 -13.96 2.78
N ASN A 113 36.82 -13.15 1.81
CA ASN A 113 38.05 -13.23 1.04
C ASN A 113 39.08 -12.19 1.51
#